data_5d4f839123026474bf7ff118a585281b
#
_entry.id   5d4f839123026474bf7ff118a585281b
#
_cell.length_a   1.000
_cell.length_b   1.000
_cell.length_c   1.000
_cell.angle_alpha   90.00
_cell.angle_beta   90.00
_cell.angle_gamma   90.00
#
_symmetry.space_group_name_H-M   'P 1'
#
loop_
_entity.id
_entity.type
_entity.pdbx_description
1 polymer ?
#
loop_
_entity_poly.entity_id
_entity_poly.type
_entity_poly.pdbx_seq_one_letter_code
_entity_poly.pdbx_strand_id
1 'polypeptide(L)'
;MSAESTPDEGQRWFFANLVEVKLTHEASGEAMSIVDISAPPGDMPPLHVHRTDDEAWAVLEGEVSFFVGNTEPVRVVAGGVAFGPKGVAHTYRVESDRPARMLAICTPGDFATFVIAASRPAERPELPPPPPGPPSEADLAEITALAGQHGIDLLGPPGTLPGDAPAH
;
A
#
# COMPACT_ATOMS: atom_id res chain seq x y z
N MET A 1 -10.67 22.50 -16.93
CA MET A 1 -9.44 21.90 -17.49
C MET A 1 -9.46 20.44 -17.05
N SER A 2 -9.63 19.51 -17.99
CA SER A 2 -9.54 18.09 -17.71
C SER A 2 -8.06 17.76 -17.56
N ALA A 3 -7.61 17.44 -16.34
CA ALA A 3 -6.36 16.77 -16.15
C ALA A 3 -6.53 15.36 -16.72
N GLU A 4 -6.10 15.12 -17.95
CA GLU A 4 -5.86 13.78 -18.41
C GLU A 4 -4.70 13.24 -17.56
N SER A 5 -5.05 12.40 -16.57
CA SER A 5 -4.06 11.53 -15.94
C SER A 5 -3.49 10.65 -17.06
N THR A 6 -2.23 10.85 -17.41
CA THR A 6 -1.49 9.80 -18.12
C THR A 6 -1.30 8.67 -17.11
N PRO A 7 -2.02 7.54 -17.24
CA PRO A 7 -1.71 6.39 -16.42
C PRO A 7 -0.27 5.98 -16.77
N ASP A 8 0.55 5.73 -15.78
CA ASP A 8 1.74 4.93 -15.99
C ASP A 8 1.24 3.60 -16.55
N GLU A 9 1.66 3.28 -17.78
CA GLU A 9 0.97 2.38 -18.68
C GLU A 9 0.74 1.00 -18.06
N GLY A 10 -0.47 0.77 -17.53
CA GLY A 10 -0.97 -0.54 -17.23
C GLY A 10 -0.85 -0.99 -15.78
N GLN A 11 -1.32 -2.21 -15.57
CA GLN A 11 -1.28 -2.90 -14.29
C GLN A 11 0.15 -3.37 -13.98
N ARG A 12 0.47 -3.39 -12.70
CA ARG A 12 1.80 -3.76 -12.18
C ARG A 12 1.66 -4.78 -11.07
N TRP A 13 2.68 -5.58 -10.87
CA TRP A 13 2.81 -6.48 -9.74
C TRP A 13 3.69 -5.84 -8.66
N PHE A 14 3.07 -5.55 -7.53
CA PHE A 14 3.69 -4.92 -6.36
C PHE A 14 3.56 -5.87 -5.17
N PHE A 15 4.64 -6.54 -4.78
CA PHE A 15 4.64 -7.65 -3.83
C PHE A 15 3.63 -8.73 -4.24
N ALA A 16 2.65 -9.04 -3.37
CA ALA A 16 1.58 -10.00 -3.64
C ALA A 16 0.38 -9.39 -4.38
N ASN A 17 0.41 -8.09 -4.69
CA ASN A 17 -0.72 -7.32 -5.16
C ASN A 17 -0.66 -7.04 -6.67
N LEU A 18 -1.84 -6.94 -7.28
CA LEU A 18 -2.01 -6.30 -8.58
C LEU A 18 -2.38 -4.85 -8.34
N VAL A 19 -1.61 -3.92 -8.88
CA VAL A 19 -1.84 -2.49 -8.66
C VAL A 19 -1.92 -1.72 -9.98
N GLU A 20 -2.61 -0.58 -9.94
CA GLU A 20 -2.67 0.38 -11.03
C GLU A 20 -2.57 1.79 -10.46
N VAL A 21 -1.61 2.57 -10.90
CA VAL A 21 -1.48 3.97 -10.49
C VAL A 21 -2.54 4.79 -11.24
N LYS A 22 -3.50 5.34 -10.51
CA LYS A 22 -4.60 6.15 -11.07
C LYS A 22 -4.26 7.63 -11.15
N LEU A 23 -3.43 8.11 -10.23
CA LEU A 23 -2.99 9.49 -10.17
C LEU A 23 -1.61 9.55 -9.51
N THR A 24 -0.66 10.19 -10.18
CA THR A 24 0.66 10.44 -9.61
C THR A 24 0.70 11.77 -8.85
N HIS A 25 1.63 11.91 -7.94
CA HIS A 25 1.92 13.16 -7.24
C HIS A 25 2.16 14.32 -8.23
N GLU A 26 2.96 14.09 -9.27
CA GLU A 26 3.26 15.08 -10.31
C GLU A 26 1.99 15.51 -11.08
N ALA A 27 1.18 14.53 -11.53
CA ALA A 27 -0.04 14.82 -12.30
C ALA A 27 -1.10 15.59 -11.50
N SER A 28 -1.08 15.46 -10.16
CA SER A 28 -1.98 16.18 -9.25
C SER A 28 -1.49 17.58 -8.87
N GLY A 29 -0.32 18.00 -9.36
CA GLY A 29 0.32 19.24 -8.91
C GLY A 29 0.80 19.16 -7.47
N GLU A 30 1.38 18.05 -7.09
CA GLU A 30 1.93 17.75 -5.76
C GLU A 30 0.88 17.70 -4.62
N ALA A 31 -0.37 17.41 -4.96
CA ALA A 31 -1.46 17.41 -3.99
C ALA A 31 -1.77 16.02 -3.41
N MET A 32 -1.72 14.98 -4.25
CA MET A 32 -2.05 13.62 -3.85
C MET A 32 -1.56 12.56 -4.85
N SER A 33 -1.56 11.33 -4.41
CA SER A 33 -1.49 10.18 -5.32
C SER A 33 -2.63 9.17 -5.04
N ILE A 34 -3.01 8.41 -6.05
CA ILE A 34 -4.05 7.37 -5.94
C ILE A 34 -3.56 6.10 -6.61
N VAL A 35 -3.55 5.01 -5.86
CA VAL A 35 -3.21 3.67 -6.33
C VAL A 35 -4.39 2.74 -6.10
N ASP A 36 -4.83 2.05 -7.15
CA ASP A 36 -5.82 0.98 -7.08
C ASP A 36 -5.09 -0.32 -6.76
N ILE A 37 -5.48 -0.99 -5.69
CA ILE A 37 -4.81 -2.18 -5.15
C ILE A 37 -5.80 -3.33 -5.11
N SER A 38 -5.48 -4.42 -5.78
CA SER A 38 -6.13 -5.71 -5.59
C SER A 38 -5.19 -6.61 -4.78
N ALA A 39 -5.61 -6.97 -3.58
CA ALA A 39 -4.82 -7.72 -2.61
C ALA A 39 -5.43 -9.11 -2.36
N PRO A 40 -4.64 -10.20 -2.32
CA PRO A 40 -5.16 -11.55 -2.11
C PRO A 40 -5.69 -11.74 -0.68
N PRO A 41 -6.51 -12.80 -0.45
CA PRO A 41 -6.94 -13.17 0.90
C PRO A 41 -5.76 -13.33 1.87
N GLY A 42 -5.88 -12.74 3.05
CA GLY A 42 -4.84 -12.80 4.08
C GLY A 42 -3.64 -11.90 3.84
N ASP A 43 -3.58 -11.15 2.74
CA ASP A 43 -2.48 -10.22 2.49
C ASP A 43 -2.38 -9.19 3.61
N MET A 44 -1.15 -8.95 4.02
CA MET A 44 -0.80 -8.04 5.09
C MET A 44 0.57 -7.43 4.77
N PRO A 45 0.66 -6.16 4.39
CA PRO A 45 1.94 -5.52 4.13
C PRO A 45 2.78 -5.41 5.40
N PRO A 46 4.10 -5.19 5.28
CA PRO A 46 4.94 -4.83 6.41
C PRO A 46 4.33 -3.71 7.24
N LEU A 47 4.49 -3.77 8.57
CA LEU A 47 4.19 -2.63 9.42
C LEU A 47 5.07 -1.45 9.01
N HIS A 48 4.48 -0.30 8.75
CA HIS A 48 5.21 0.88 8.26
C HIS A 48 4.61 2.18 8.77
N VAL A 49 5.34 3.25 8.54
CA VAL A 49 4.91 4.61 8.82
C VAL A 49 5.28 5.53 7.65
N HIS A 50 4.35 6.38 7.24
CA HIS A 50 4.63 7.49 6.33
C HIS A 50 5.07 8.71 7.14
N ARG A 51 6.26 9.25 6.85
CA ARG A 51 6.79 10.41 7.60
C ARG A 51 6.05 11.71 7.27
N THR A 52 5.60 11.83 6.02
CA THR A 52 5.05 13.08 5.48
C THR A 52 3.61 12.97 4.97
N ASP A 53 3.17 11.76 4.62
CA ASP A 53 1.90 11.55 3.95
C ASP A 53 0.83 11.03 4.90
N ASP A 54 -0.33 11.65 4.85
CA ASP A 54 -1.56 11.03 5.33
C ASP A 54 -2.04 10.01 4.29
N GLU A 55 -2.59 8.88 4.74
CA GLU A 55 -3.11 7.85 3.85
C GLU A 55 -4.57 7.50 4.19
N ALA A 56 -5.41 7.42 3.18
CA ALA A 56 -6.77 6.92 3.30
C ALA A 56 -6.97 5.71 2.38
N TRP A 57 -7.78 4.76 2.83
CA TRP A 57 -8.15 3.60 2.03
C TRP A 57 -9.67 3.57 1.83
N ALA A 58 -10.10 3.62 0.57
CA ALA A 58 -11.49 3.40 0.20
C ALA A 58 -11.65 1.97 -0.28
N VAL A 59 -12.34 1.13 0.47
CA VAL A 59 -12.59 -0.28 0.11
C VAL A 59 -13.68 -0.35 -0.93
N LEU A 60 -13.36 -0.91 -2.10
CA LEU A 60 -14.28 -1.06 -3.24
C LEU A 60 -14.91 -2.45 -3.28
N GLU A 61 -14.13 -3.48 -2.93
CA GLU A 61 -14.56 -4.88 -2.91
C GLU A 61 -13.92 -5.62 -1.73
N GLY A 62 -14.64 -6.58 -1.16
CA GLY A 62 -14.15 -7.42 -0.08
C GLY A 62 -14.24 -6.74 1.28
N GLU A 63 -13.38 -7.19 2.19
CA GLU A 63 -13.35 -6.78 3.59
C GLU A 63 -11.90 -6.72 4.08
N VAL A 64 -11.54 -5.64 4.76
CA VAL A 64 -10.19 -5.36 5.20
C VAL A 64 -10.20 -4.84 6.65
N SER A 65 -9.33 -5.38 7.50
CA SER A 65 -9.06 -4.85 8.83
C SER A 65 -7.84 -3.92 8.76
N PHE A 66 -7.97 -2.70 9.26
CA PHE A 66 -6.90 -1.72 9.36
C PHE A 66 -6.43 -1.59 10.80
N PHE A 67 -5.12 -1.65 10.98
CA PHE A 67 -4.43 -1.51 12.27
C PHE A 67 -3.63 -0.21 12.24
N VAL A 68 -4.07 0.80 12.99
CA VAL A 68 -3.49 2.15 12.98
C VAL A 68 -3.11 2.55 14.40
N GLY A 69 -1.81 2.69 14.65
CA GLY A 69 -1.29 3.01 15.98
C GLY A 69 -1.78 2.02 17.05
N ASN A 70 -2.02 2.53 18.25
CA ASN A 70 -2.50 1.74 19.38
C ASN A 70 -4.04 1.75 19.51
N THR A 71 -4.77 2.01 18.42
CA THR A 71 -6.22 1.97 18.44
C THR A 71 -6.75 0.56 18.18
N GLU A 72 -8.02 0.32 18.51
CA GLU A 72 -8.69 -0.92 18.11
C GLU A 72 -8.72 -1.03 16.58
N PRO A 73 -8.53 -2.24 16.02
CA PRO A 73 -8.61 -2.46 14.59
C PRO A 73 -9.96 -2.02 14.01
N VAL A 74 -9.91 -1.37 12.86
CA VAL A 74 -11.12 -0.95 12.13
C VAL A 74 -11.37 -1.91 10.98
N ARG A 75 -12.47 -2.64 11.04
CA ARG A 75 -12.91 -3.55 9.99
C ARG A 75 -13.81 -2.80 9.00
N VAL A 76 -13.40 -2.77 7.73
CA VAL A 76 -14.05 -1.99 6.66
C VAL A 76 -14.48 -2.93 5.55
N VAL A 77 -15.74 -2.82 5.14
CA VAL A 77 -16.31 -3.51 3.98
C VAL A 77 -16.42 -2.56 2.80
N ALA A 78 -16.77 -3.10 1.63
CA ALA A 78 -16.98 -2.33 0.41
C ALA A 78 -17.91 -1.10 0.64
N GLY A 79 -17.47 0.07 0.19
CA GLY A 79 -18.11 1.37 0.40
C GLY A 79 -17.63 2.13 1.64
N GLY A 80 -16.84 1.50 2.52
CA GLY A 80 -16.25 2.14 3.69
C GLY A 80 -14.85 2.71 3.44
N VAL A 81 -14.37 3.51 4.38
CA VAL A 81 -13.07 4.19 4.35
C VAL A 81 -12.35 4.00 5.68
N ALA A 82 -11.04 3.78 5.63
CA ALA A 82 -10.14 3.89 6.77
C ALA A 82 -9.15 5.04 6.56
N PHE A 83 -8.52 5.51 7.65
CA PHE A 83 -7.56 6.61 7.61
C PHE A 83 -6.37 6.34 8.52
N GLY A 84 -5.18 6.52 7.98
CA GLY A 84 -3.89 6.45 8.66
C GLY A 84 -3.19 7.80 8.60
N PRO A 85 -3.11 8.54 9.73
CA PRO A 85 -2.40 9.81 9.74
C PRO A 85 -0.89 9.60 9.59
N LYS A 86 -0.21 10.55 8.98
CA LYS A 86 1.26 10.60 8.91
C LYS A 86 1.88 10.47 10.31
N GLY A 87 3.02 9.82 10.38
CA GLY A 87 3.73 9.59 11.62
C GLY A 87 3.13 8.52 12.52
N VAL A 88 2.03 7.87 12.10
CA VAL A 88 1.39 6.79 12.85
C VAL A 88 1.61 5.46 12.13
N ALA A 89 2.24 4.51 12.83
CA ALA A 89 2.50 3.18 12.29
C ALA A 89 1.19 2.45 11.96
N HIS A 90 1.13 1.81 10.80
CA HIS A 90 -0.07 1.11 10.37
C HIS A 90 0.24 -0.07 9.43
N THR A 91 -0.73 -0.94 9.32
CA THR A 91 -0.82 -2.03 8.36
C THR A 91 -2.29 -2.41 8.17
N TYR A 92 -2.57 -3.30 7.22
CA TYR A 92 -3.91 -3.86 7.05
C TYR A 92 -3.86 -5.39 6.89
N ARG A 93 -5.00 -6.04 6.96
CA ARG A 93 -5.17 -7.46 6.60
C ARG A 93 -6.45 -7.66 5.81
N VAL A 94 -6.35 -8.36 4.69
CA VAL A 94 -7.51 -8.79 3.91
C VAL A 94 -8.22 -9.92 4.64
N GLU A 95 -9.50 -9.71 4.99
CA GLU A 95 -10.30 -10.65 5.76
C GLU A 95 -11.23 -11.52 4.89
N SER A 96 -11.55 -11.04 3.69
CA SER A 96 -12.40 -11.78 2.75
C SER A 96 -11.69 -13.01 2.19
N ASP A 97 -12.48 -14.03 1.82
CA ASP A 97 -12.03 -15.29 1.17
C ASP A 97 -11.70 -15.11 -0.33
N ARG A 98 -11.93 -13.93 -0.87
CA ARG A 98 -11.60 -13.47 -2.21
C ARG A 98 -10.74 -12.21 -2.14
N PRO A 99 -10.02 -11.87 -3.22
CA PRO A 99 -9.25 -10.64 -3.24
C PRO A 99 -10.07 -9.42 -2.85
N ALA A 100 -9.52 -8.56 -2.01
CA ALA A 100 -10.08 -7.25 -1.73
C ALA A 100 -9.52 -6.23 -2.72
N ARG A 101 -10.33 -5.23 -3.07
CA ARG A 101 -9.92 -4.10 -3.91
C ARG A 101 -10.14 -2.79 -3.16
N MET A 102 -9.15 -1.94 -3.19
CA MET A 102 -9.21 -0.64 -2.50
C MET A 102 -8.39 0.41 -3.24
N LEU A 103 -8.75 1.67 -3.05
CA LEU A 103 -7.91 2.80 -3.42
C LEU A 103 -7.09 3.23 -2.22
N ALA A 104 -5.77 3.26 -2.36
CA ALA A 104 -4.86 3.96 -1.45
C ALA A 104 -4.69 5.39 -1.95
N ILE A 105 -5.02 6.36 -1.10
CA ILE A 105 -5.01 7.80 -1.41
C ILE A 105 -4.04 8.44 -0.43
N CYS A 106 -2.92 8.95 -0.93
CA CYS A 106 -1.89 9.60 -0.11
C CYS A 106 -1.83 11.10 -0.40
N THR A 107 -1.65 11.90 0.64
CA THR A 107 -1.55 13.36 0.55
C THR A 107 -0.42 13.89 1.44
N PRO A 108 0.53 14.68 0.92
CA PRO A 108 0.72 15.18 -0.47
C PRO A 108 1.14 14.10 -1.49
N GLY A 109 1.59 12.92 -1.05
CA GLY A 109 1.55 11.70 -1.84
C GLY A 109 2.73 11.33 -2.73
N ASP A 110 3.83 10.82 -2.18
CA ASP A 110 4.87 10.18 -2.97
C ASP A 110 4.71 8.64 -3.06
N PHE A 111 3.66 8.08 -2.48
CA PHE A 111 3.41 6.64 -2.46
C PHE A 111 3.32 6.02 -3.86
N ALA A 112 2.68 6.69 -4.81
CA ALA A 112 2.61 6.19 -6.19
C ALA A 112 4.00 6.06 -6.83
N THR A 113 4.92 6.98 -6.58
CA THR A 113 6.29 6.92 -7.08
C THR A 113 7.06 5.74 -6.46
N PHE A 114 6.87 5.49 -5.17
CA PHE A 114 7.40 4.28 -4.52
C PHE A 114 6.84 3.01 -5.15
N VAL A 115 5.52 2.93 -5.37
CA VAL A 115 4.87 1.77 -6.01
C VAL A 115 5.46 1.51 -7.39
N ILE A 116 5.62 2.55 -8.21
CA ILE A 116 6.24 2.43 -9.53
C ILE A 116 7.66 1.87 -9.44
N ALA A 117 8.48 2.41 -8.54
CA ALA A 117 9.88 2.01 -8.37
C ALA A 117 10.02 0.58 -7.82
N ALA A 118 9.11 0.16 -6.93
CA ALA A 118 9.16 -1.14 -6.23
C ALA A 118 8.36 -2.25 -6.95
N SER A 119 7.74 -1.97 -8.10
CA SER A 119 6.90 -2.91 -8.83
C SER A 119 7.45 -3.18 -10.24
N ARG A 120 6.88 -4.18 -10.90
CA ARG A 120 7.17 -4.50 -12.30
C ARG A 120 5.86 -4.56 -13.10
N PRO A 121 5.87 -4.31 -14.43
CA PRO A 121 4.70 -4.48 -15.26
C PRO A 121 4.09 -5.87 -15.07
N ALA A 122 2.77 -5.93 -14.93
CA ALA A 122 2.06 -7.20 -14.82
C ALA A 122 2.03 -7.90 -16.20
N GLU A 123 2.39 -9.18 -16.23
CA GLU A 123 2.36 -9.97 -17.48
C GLU A 123 0.93 -10.29 -17.92
N ARG A 124 -0.03 -10.20 -16.99
CA ARG A 124 -1.47 -10.42 -17.17
C ARG A 124 -2.27 -9.68 -16.11
N PRO A 125 -3.55 -9.38 -16.35
CA PRO A 125 -4.40 -8.64 -15.40
C PRO A 125 -4.91 -9.51 -14.25
N GLU A 126 -3.98 -10.15 -13.55
CA GLU A 126 -4.22 -11.08 -12.44
C GLU A 126 -3.21 -10.83 -11.32
N LEU A 127 -3.51 -11.28 -10.11
CA LEU A 127 -2.54 -11.30 -9.03
C LEU A 127 -1.24 -12.00 -9.45
N PRO A 128 -0.09 -11.58 -8.93
CA PRO A 128 1.18 -12.25 -9.22
C PRO A 128 1.14 -13.70 -8.72
N PRO A 129 1.90 -14.59 -9.37
CA PRO A 129 2.12 -15.93 -8.82
C PRO A 129 2.79 -15.82 -7.44
N PRO A 130 2.53 -16.77 -6.53
CA PRO A 130 3.22 -16.81 -5.26
C PRO A 130 4.75 -16.80 -5.46
N PRO A 131 5.50 -16.05 -4.63
CA PRO A 131 6.95 -16.05 -4.72
C PRO A 131 7.50 -17.45 -4.42
N PRO A 132 8.66 -17.83 -4.99
CA PRO A 132 9.25 -19.16 -4.79
C PRO A 132 9.74 -19.41 -3.36
N GLY A 133 9.81 -18.38 -2.53
CA GLY A 133 10.26 -18.43 -1.15
C GLY A 133 10.23 -17.05 -0.48
N PRO A 134 10.67 -16.99 0.78
CA PRO A 134 10.78 -15.70 1.47
C PRO A 134 11.85 -14.81 0.80
N PRO A 135 11.73 -13.49 0.90
CA PRO A 135 12.74 -12.56 0.38
C PRO A 135 14.08 -12.79 1.10
N SER A 136 15.17 -12.59 0.37
CA SER A 136 16.52 -12.63 0.95
C SER A 136 16.78 -11.38 1.82
N GLU A 137 17.83 -11.44 2.65
CA GLU A 137 18.25 -10.24 3.42
C GLU A 137 18.61 -9.07 2.50
N ALA A 138 19.19 -9.35 1.33
CA ALA A 138 19.52 -8.32 0.34
C ALA A 138 18.26 -7.67 -0.24
N ASP A 139 17.23 -8.47 -0.59
CA ASP A 139 15.94 -7.95 -1.09
C ASP A 139 15.25 -7.09 -0.03
N LEU A 140 15.30 -7.51 1.24
CA LEU A 140 14.74 -6.74 2.36
C LEU A 140 15.49 -5.43 2.58
N ALA A 141 16.81 -5.43 2.47
CA ALA A 141 17.61 -4.22 2.59
C ALA A 141 17.34 -3.24 1.44
N GLU A 142 17.22 -3.74 0.21
CA GLU A 142 16.91 -2.94 -0.97
C GLU A 142 15.54 -2.27 -0.86
N ILE A 143 14.49 -3.04 -0.54
CA ILE A 143 13.14 -2.48 -0.40
C ILE A 143 13.03 -1.50 0.76
N THR A 144 13.74 -1.75 1.87
CA THR A 144 13.77 -0.85 3.01
C THR A 144 14.44 0.49 2.64
N ALA A 145 15.57 0.44 1.93
CA ALA A 145 16.25 1.63 1.47
C ALA A 145 15.40 2.42 0.47
N LEU A 146 14.75 1.73 -0.47
CA LEU A 146 13.85 2.34 -1.46
C LEU A 146 12.65 3.00 -0.77
N ALA A 147 11.97 2.32 0.14
CA ALA A 147 10.86 2.87 0.92
C ALA A 147 11.28 4.13 1.68
N GLY A 148 12.45 4.09 2.32
CA GLY A 148 13.03 5.24 3.04
C GLY A 148 13.27 6.46 2.17
N GLN A 149 13.64 6.29 0.89
CA GLN A 149 13.80 7.39 -0.08
C GLN A 149 12.46 8.09 -0.37
N HIS A 150 11.34 7.37 -0.24
CA HIS A 150 9.98 7.87 -0.46
C HIS A 150 9.24 8.22 0.85
N GLY A 151 9.97 8.41 1.94
CA GLY A 151 9.37 8.83 3.21
C GLY A 151 8.61 7.74 3.97
N ILE A 152 8.87 6.46 3.65
CA ILE A 152 8.22 5.31 4.28
C ILE A 152 9.27 4.54 5.09
N ASP A 153 9.05 4.40 6.39
CA ASP A 153 9.89 3.57 7.25
C ASP A 153 9.21 2.23 7.52
N LEU A 154 9.88 1.13 7.16
CA LEU A 154 9.41 -0.22 7.47
C LEU A 154 9.81 -0.57 8.89
N LEU A 155 8.83 -0.91 9.74
CA LEU A 155 9.00 -1.13 11.18
C LEU A 155 8.97 -2.61 11.57
N GLY A 156 8.49 -3.47 10.70
CA GLY A 156 8.45 -4.91 10.94
C GLY A 156 7.93 -5.67 9.72
N PRO A 157 8.19 -7.00 9.65
CA PRO A 157 7.75 -7.83 8.53
C PRO A 157 6.22 -7.95 8.47
N PRO A 158 5.65 -8.48 7.36
CA PRO A 158 4.24 -8.86 7.29
C PRO A 158 3.80 -9.67 8.51
N GLY A 159 2.65 -9.33 9.09
CA GLY A 159 2.14 -9.95 10.32
C GLY A 159 2.48 -9.19 11.61
N THR A 160 3.38 -8.22 11.58
CA THR A 160 3.65 -7.34 12.72
C THR A 160 2.53 -6.32 12.90
N LEU A 161 2.03 -6.17 14.12
CA LEU A 161 1.04 -5.15 14.47
C LEU A 161 1.71 -3.91 15.11
N PRO A 162 1.04 -2.74 15.10
CA PRO A 162 1.61 -1.53 15.69
C PRO A 162 2.02 -1.66 17.15
N GLY A 163 1.29 -2.46 17.94
CA GLY A 163 1.62 -2.74 19.34
C GLY A 163 2.84 -3.63 19.58
N ASP A 164 3.30 -4.34 18.53
CA ASP A 164 4.45 -5.25 18.60
C ASP A 164 5.75 -4.56 18.19
N ALA A 165 5.68 -3.34 17.65
CA ALA A 165 6.86 -2.59 17.23
C ALA A 165 7.69 -2.18 18.45
N PRO A 166 9.04 -2.31 18.41
CA PRO A 166 9.88 -1.81 19.48
C PRO A 166 9.69 -0.30 19.65
N ALA A 167 9.55 0.15 20.89
CA ALA A 167 9.45 1.57 21.20
C ALA A 167 10.74 2.28 20.74
N HIS A 168 10.59 3.28 19.91
CA HIS A 168 11.69 4.17 19.45
C HIS A 168 11.90 5.32 20.41
#